data_4e194573f94f28d28a5b39cc78735b26
#
_entry.id   4e194573f94f28d28a5b39cc78735b26
#
_cell.length_a   1.000
_cell.length_b   1.000
_cell.length_c   1.000
_cell.angle_alpha   90.00
_cell.angle_beta   90.00
_cell.angle_gamma   90.00
#
_symmetry.space_group_name_H-M   'P 1'
#
loop_
_entity.id
_entity.type
_entity.pdbx_description
1 polymer ?
#
loop_
_entity_poly.entity_id
_entity_poly.type
_entity_poly.pdbx_seq_one_letter_code
_entity_poly.pdbx_strand_id
1 'polypeptide(L)'
;VTYAVKSHRLQRDGVPVAFRATPNKGGVLTPEVIVLHDTAGRLDGTSSINWLCDKAAKASAHFVVGRGGEITQLASTNVATWHAGQSRHAGRVNVNGFSVGIEIVNPGILQAAGPGKAKAWFGQVFDVAEHGIEARTTPEHGAGLWMPYTEAQIETVAAMCVALVAATPTIGDITTHWAISPGRKVDTNPLFPLAQVRGRVFGRQDVPPTDDDTDAATTVGLNLRRWPSLADNIIAVLPKGTRLRIVRSGVFENAGASARWFLVEAAGLGEGWVHGGYLALDR
;
A
#
# COMPACT_ATOMS: atom_id res chain seq x y z
N VAL A 1 13.95 -15.08 9.49
CA VAL A 1 14.60 -14.01 8.68
C VAL A 1 14.46 -12.70 9.44
N THR A 2 15.57 -12.03 9.72
CA THR A 2 15.59 -10.75 10.44
C THR A 2 16.09 -9.66 9.50
N TYR A 3 15.36 -8.55 9.44
CA TYR A 3 15.79 -7.36 8.72
C TYR A 3 16.22 -6.25 9.68
N ALA A 4 17.24 -5.49 9.30
CA ALA A 4 17.69 -4.30 10.02
C ALA A 4 18.24 -3.26 9.04
N VAL A 5 18.20 -1.98 9.40
CA VAL A 5 18.86 -0.92 8.63
C VAL A 5 20.08 -0.44 9.41
N LYS A 6 21.25 -0.52 8.79
CA LYS A 6 22.51 0.03 9.33
C LYS A 6 23.13 0.99 8.33
N SER A 7 23.49 2.18 8.76
CA SER A 7 24.07 3.22 7.91
C SER A 7 23.28 3.39 6.60
N HIS A 8 21.95 3.48 6.71
CA HIS A 8 21.01 3.65 5.59
C HIS A 8 20.99 2.50 4.55
N ARG A 9 21.50 1.32 4.93
CA ARG A 9 21.51 0.11 4.12
C ARG A 9 20.71 -0.99 4.83
N LEU A 10 19.79 -1.60 4.09
CA LEU A 10 19.03 -2.74 4.58
C LEU A 10 19.95 -3.98 4.65
N GLN A 11 19.82 -4.71 5.74
CA GLN A 11 20.47 -6.01 5.95
C GLN A 11 19.40 -7.09 6.15
N ARG A 12 19.70 -8.28 5.66
CA ARG A 12 18.96 -9.51 5.93
C ARG A 12 19.88 -10.46 6.69
N ASP A 13 19.48 -10.88 7.86
CA ASP A 13 20.28 -11.78 8.73
C ASP A 13 21.73 -11.26 8.93
N GLY A 14 21.88 -9.95 9.10
CA GLY A 14 23.17 -9.26 9.30
C GLY A 14 23.97 -9.00 8.02
N VAL A 15 23.54 -9.49 6.86
CA VAL A 15 24.21 -9.30 5.57
C VAL A 15 23.49 -8.21 4.76
N PRO A 16 24.21 -7.21 4.20
CA PRO A 16 23.58 -6.22 3.33
C PRO A 16 22.87 -6.89 2.14
N VAL A 17 21.64 -6.45 1.85
CA VAL A 17 20.93 -6.88 0.64
C VAL A 17 21.66 -6.41 -0.62
N ALA A 18 21.39 -7.04 -1.77
CA ALA A 18 21.93 -6.63 -3.05
C ALA A 18 21.76 -5.11 -3.26
N PHE A 19 22.78 -4.45 -3.79
CA PHE A 19 22.76 -3.01 -4.04
C PHE A 19 23.17 -2.67 -5.46
N ARG A 20 22.33 -1.86 -6.11
CA ARG A 20 22.64 -1.29 -7.42
C ARG A 20 22.23 0.17 -7.42
N ALA A 21 23.20 1.07 -7.35
CA ALA A 21 22.95 2.50 -7.23
C ALA A 21 22.18 3.07 -8.43
N THR A 22 21.04 3.70 -8.17
CA THR A 22 20.35 4.50 -9.19
C THR A 22 21.02 5.86 -9.35
N PRO A 23 21.18 6.37 -10.60
CA PRO A 23 21.62 7.75 -10.84
C PRO A 23 20.49 8.78 -10.60
N ASN A 24 19.24 8.34 -10.58
CA ASN A 24 18.04 9.18 -10.47
C ASN A 24 17.70 9.43 -9.00
N LYS A 25 18.41 10.37 -8.38
CA LYS A 25 18.27 10.68 -6.96
C LYS A 25 18.36 12.17 -6.69
N GLY A 26 17.72 12.61 -5.63
CA GLY A 26 17.73 13.98 -5.13
C GLY A 26 18.71 14.19 -3.98
N GLY A 27 18.41 15.16 -3.14
CA GLY A 27 19.19 15.52 -1.95
C GLY A 27 18.94 14.61 -0.75
N VAL A 28 19.33 15.11 0.41
CA VAL A 28 19.14 14.45 1.70
C VAL A 28 17.65 14.27 1.98
N LEU A 29 17.29 13.12 2.51
CA LEU A 29 15.93 12.72 2.87
C LEU A 29 15.84 12.41 4.36
N THR A 30 14.81 12.93 5.02
CA THR A 30 14.29 12.42 6.29
C THR A 30 12.95 11.76 5.99
N PRO A 31 12.88 10.44 5.94
CA PRO A 31 11.62 9.75 5.57
C PRO A 31 10.57 9.89 6.68
N GLU A 32 9.33 10.14 6.29
CA GLU A 32 8.16 10.23 7.18
C GLU A 32 7.07 9.22 6.78
N VAL A 33 7.14 8.68 5.55
CA VAL A 33 6.18 7.73 5.01
C VAL A 33 6.86 6.72 4.09
N ILE A 34 6.34 5.50 4.06
CA ILE A 34 6.70 4.49 3.06
C ILE A 34 5.62 4.47 1.99
N VAL A 35 6.00 4.54 0.72
CA VAL A 35 5.08 4.41 -0.42
C VAL A 35 5.34 3.11 -1.15
N LEU A 36 4.31 2.29 -1.28
CA LEU A 36 4.36 1.02 -1.99
C LEU A 36 3.89 1.20 -3.43
N HIS A 37 4.60 0.54 -4.35
CA HIS A 37 4.37 0.60 -5.79
C HIS A 37 4.34 -0.80 -6.40
N ASP A 38 3.73 -0.92 -7.60
CA ASP A 38 3.96 -2.04 -8.49
C ASP A 38 4.93 -1.62 -9.58
N THR A 39 5.88 -2.47 -9.90
CA THR A 39 6.81 -2.21 -11.00
C THR A 39 6.11 -2.08 -12.36
N ALA A 40 4.88 -2.58 -12.48
CA ALA A 40 4.15 -2.73 -13.74
C ALA A 40 5.03 -3.32 -14.86
N GLY A 41 5.87 -4.31 -14.50
CA GLY A 41 6.92 -4.86 -15.34
C GLY A 41 6.92 -6.38 -15.41
N ARG A 42 7.99 -6.93 -15.98
CA ARG A 42 8.18 -8.39 -16.09
C ARG A 42 8.41 -9.02 -14.73
N LEU A 43 8.00 -10.27 -14.58
CA LEU A 43 8.06 -11.00 -13.29
C LEU A 43 9.48 -11.32 -12.81
N ASP A 44 10.48 -11.26 -13.70
CA ASP A 44 11.89 -11.46 -13.32
C ASP A 44 12.47 -10.28 -12.50
N GLY A 45 11.82 -9.13 -12.52
CA GLY A 45 12.24 -7.92 -11.81
C GLY A 45 13.48 -7.23 -12.42
N THR A 46 14.28 -7.93 -13.21
CA THR A 46 15.55 -7.41 -13.76
C THR A 46 15.33 -6.23 -14.69
N SER A 47 14.30 -6.30 -15.53
CA SER A 47 13.93 -5.21 -16.44
C SER A 47 13.54 -3.93 -15.66
N SER A 48 12.80 -4.08 -14.56
CA SER A 48 12.40 -2.97 -13.70
C SER A 48 13.61 -2.35 -12.97
N ILE A 49 14.50 -3.18 -12.43
CA ILE A 49 15.76 -2.71 -11.82
C ILE A 49 16.62 -1.97 -12.85
N ASN A 50 16.75 -2.52 -14.08
CA ASN A 50 17.50 -1.88 -15.15
C ASN A 50 16.92 -0.50 -15.48
N TRP A 51 15.59 -0.40 -15.63
CA TRP A 51 14.91 0.84 -15.93
C TRP A 51 15.08 1.87 -14.81
N LEU A 52 14.86 1.49 -13.54
CA LEU A 52 15.03 2.39 -12.39
C LEU A 52 16.48 2.85 -12.18
N CYS A 53 17.45 2.12 -12.73
CA CYS A 53 18.87 2.47 -12.73
C CYS A 53 19.34 3.12 -14.04
N ASP A 54 18.46 3.34 -15.01
CA ASP A 54 18.77 4.09 -16.23
C ASP A 54 18.57 5.59 -15.98
N LYS A 55 19.56 6.40 -16.28
CA LYS A 55 19.50 7.86 -16.17
C LYS A 55 18.38 8.47 -17.03
N ALA A 56 18.07 7.86 -18.17
CA ALA A 56 17.06 8.34 -19.08
C ALA A 56 15.63 8.14 -18.55
N ALA A 57 15.41 7.18 -17.66
CA ALA A 57 14.11 6.88 -17.07
C ALA A 57 13.56 8.04 -16.22
N LYS A 58 14.44 8.86 -15.61
CA LYS A 58 14.05 9.95 -14.68
C LYS A 58 13.09 9.50 -13.59
N ALA A 59 13.19 8.23 -13.21
CA ALA A 59 12.43 7.57 -12.17
C ALA A 59 13.35 6.65 -11.37
N SER A 60 13.02 6.40 -10.12
CA SER A 60 13.78 5.52 -9.22
C SER A 60 12.95 5.16 -8.01
N ALA A 61 13.42 4.19 -7.23
CA ALA A 61 12.89 3.85 -5.92
C ALA A 61 14.04 3.51 -4.97
N HIS A 62 13.76 3.31 -3.70
CA HIS A 62 14.76 2.85 -2.75
C HIS A 62 15.00 1.35 -2.83
N PHE A 63 13.93 0.59 -3.06
CA PHE A 63 13.97 -0.87 -3.06
C PHE A 63 13.12 -1.44 -4.19
N VAL A 64 13.53 -2.60 -4.68
CA VAL A 64 12.74 -3.49 -5.53
C VAL A 64 12.65 -4.83 -4.83
N VAL A 65 11.43 -5.38 -4.70
CA VAL A 65 11.15 -6.69 -4.10
C VAL A 65 10.66 -7.64 -5.20
N GLY A 66 11.45 -8.67 -5.48
CA GLY A 66 11.15 -9.71 -6.46
C GLY A 66 10.06 -10.68 -6.03
N ARG A 67 9.60 -11.53 -6.94
CA ARG A 67 8.50 -12.49 -6.70
C ARG A 67 8.82 -13.53 -5.61
N GLY A 68 10.09 -13.90 -5.44
CA GLY A 68 10.55 -14.80 -4.38
C GLY A 68 10.94 -14.09 -3.08
N GLY A 69 10.70 -12.78 -2.98
CA GLY A 69 11.11 -11.97 -1.82
C GLY A 69 12.56 -11.49 -1.85
N GLU A 70 13.24 -11.58 -3.02
CA GLU A 70 14.57 -11.02 -3.21
C GLU A 70 14.53 -9.50 -3.15
N ILE A 71 15.50 -8.89 -2.50
CA ILE A 71 15.56 -7.44 -2.35
C ILE A 71 16.78 -6.89 -3.07
N THR A 72 16.55 -5.89 -3.92
CA THR A 72 17.61 -5.04 -4.43
C THR A 72 17.38 -3.61 -3.92
N GLN A 73 18.33 -3.08 -3.17
CA GLN A 73 18.33 -1.68 -2.75
C GLN A 73 18.99 -0.82 -3.83
N LEU A 74 18.34 0.30 -4.22
CA LEU A 74 18.81 1.17 -5.30
C LEU A 74 19.34 2.51 -4.80
N ALA A 75 18.94 2.94 -3.60
CA ALA A 75 19.41 4.14 -2.94
C ALA A 75 19.49 3.95 -1.43
N SER A 76 20.35 4.74 -0.76
CA SER A 76 20.34 4.82 0.70
C SER A 76 19.02 5.43 1.20
N THR A 77 18.52 5.00 2.36
CA THR A 77 17.22 5.46 2.89
C THR A 77 17.18 6.94 3.26
N ASN A 78 18.31 7.61 3.34
CA ASN A 78 18.43 9.05 3.60
C ASN A 78 18.66 9.89 2.34
N VAL A 79 18.38 9.35 1.16
CA VAL A 79 18.54 10.04 -0.13
C VAL A 79 17.22 10.00 -0.87
N ALA A 80 16.70 11.14 -1.30
CA ALA A 80 15.43 11.20 -2.04
C ALA A 80 15.53 10.45 -3.38
N THR A 81 14.50 9.69 -3.72
CA THR A 81 14.32 9.01 -5.01
C THR A 81 13.08 9.53 -5.72
N TRP A 82 12.95 9.24 -7.02
CA TRP A 82 11.89 9.81 -7.86
C TRP A 82 10.83 8.77 -8.21
N HIS A 83 10.03 8.36 -7.21
CA HIS A 83 9.02 7.31 -7.34
C HIS A 83 7.57 7.82 -7.34
N ALA A 84 7.31 8.94 -6.68
CA ALA A 84 5.94 9.39 -6.44
C ALA A 84 5.39 10.37 -7.51
N GLY A 85 6.28 11.05 -8.27
CA GLY A 85 5.87 12.06 -9.26
C GLY A 85 5.01 13.17 -8.64
N GLN A 86 4.00 13.63 -9.37
CA GLN A 86 3.00 14.55 -8.82
C GLN A 86 2.15 13.81 -7.79
N SER A 87 2.25 14.23 -6.54
CA SER A 87 1.72 13.47 -5.42
C SER A 87 1.43 14.36 -4.23
N ARG A 88 0.50 13.91 -3.38
CA ARG A 88 0.13 14.56 -2.12
C ARG A 88 -0.12 13.51 -1.03
N HIS A 89 0.37 13.78 0.17
CA HIS A 89 0.10 12.97 1.35
C HIS A 89 -0.03 13.87 2.57
N ALA A 90 -1.04 13.64 3.41
CA ALA A 90 -1.31 14.42 4.63
C ALA A 90 -1.26 15.96 4.41
N GLY A 91 -1.84 16.44 3.30
CA GLY A 91 -1.86 17.86 2.94
C GLY A 91 -0.58 18.41 2.30
N ARG A 92 0.51 17.65 2.26
CA ARG A 92 1.82 18.04 1.69
C ARG A 92 1.97 17.51 0.27
N VAL A 93 2.55 18.30 -0.62
CA VAL A 93 2.92 17.92 -1.99
C VAL A 93 4.36 17.42 -2.07
N ASN A 94 4.76 16.87 -3.21
CA ASN A 94 6.13 16.39 -3.46
C ASN A 94 6.56 15.28 -2.49
N VAL A 95 5.81 14.19 -2.47
CA VAL A 95 6.02 13.05 -1.56
C VAL A 95 7.42 12.44 -1.69
N ASN A 96 8.09 12.54 -2.85
CA ASN A 96 9.50 12.16 -3.01
C ASN A 96 10.44 12.80 -1.96
N GLY A 97 10.11 14.00 -1.48
CA GLY A 97 10.93 14.76 -0.54
C GLY A 97 10.87 14.27 0.90
N PHE A 98 9.96 13.35 1.24
CA PHE A 98 9.79 12.84 2.60
C PHE A 98 9.35 11.37 2.66
N SER A 99 9.58 10.58 1.60
CA SER A 99 9.16 9.18 1.57
C SER A 99 10.24 8.22 1.09
N VAL A 100 10.13 6.97 1.56
CA VAL A 100 10.82 5.80 1.01
C VAL A 100 9.89 5.10 0.04
N GLY A 101 10.32 4.88 -1.22
CA GLY A 101 9.57 4.12 -2.22
C GLY A 101 10.04 2.66 -2.28
N ILE A 102 9.09 1.73 -2.26
CA ILE A 102 9.31 0.28 -2.44
C ILE A 102 8.52 -0.17 -3.65
N GLU A 103 9.21 -0.65 -4.66
CA GLU A 103 8.66 -1.27 -5.87
C GLU A 103 8.50 -2.78 -5.67
N ILE A 104 7.32 -3.30 -5.86
CA ILE A 104 7.01 -4.73 -5.72
C ILE A 104 6.80 -5.29 -7.13
N VAL A 105 7.56 -6.32 -7.50
CA VAL A 105 7.47 -6.90 -8.84
C VAL A 105 6.10 -7.49 -9.08
N ASN A 106 5.35 -6.84 -9.96
CA ASN A 106 4.00 -7.21 -10.37
C ASN A 106 3.74 -6.62 -11.76
N PRO A 107 3.00 -7.31 -12.64
CA PRO A 107 2.75 -6.80 -14.01
C PRO A 107 1.79 -5.60 -14.06
N GLY A 108 1.19 -5.22 -12.90
CA GLY A 108 0.18 -4.18 -12.82
C GLY A 108 -1.17 -4.64 -13.37
N ILE A 109 -1.96 -3.69 -13.87
CA ILE A 109 -3.26 -3.98 -14.48
C ILE A 109 -3.10 -4.80 -15.75
N LEU A 110 -3.92 -5.84 -15.89
CA LEU A 110 -3.96 -6.74 -17.04
C LEU A 110 -5.30 -6.59 -17.78
N GLN A 111 -5.27 -6.86 -19.07
CA GLN A 111 -6.44 -6.88 -19.95
C GLN A 111 -6.78 -8.32 -20.37
N ALA A 112 -8.05 -8.62 -20.57
CA ALA A 112 -8.46 -9.90 -21.13
C ALA A 112 -7.84 -10.12 -22.53
N ALA A 113 -7.33 -11.33 -22.78
CA ALA A 113 -6.65 -11.68 -24.04
C ALA A 113 -7.14 -13.02 -24.62
N GLY A 114 -8.43 -13.29 -24.50
CA GLY A 114 -9.10 -14.54 -24.86
C GLY A 114 -9.43 -15.43 -23.65
N PRO A 115 -10.08 -16.57 -23.86
CA PRO A 115 -10.49 -17.47 -22.79
C PRO A 115 -9.32 -17.88 -21.88
N GLY A 116 -9.43 -17.63 -20.59
CA GLY A 116 -8.41 -17.99 -19.59
C GLY A 116 -7.07 -17.27 -19.73
N LYS A 117 -6.98 -16.18 -20.49
CA LYS A 117 -5.73 -15.43 -20.74
C LYS A 117 -5.87 -13.96 -20.37
N ALA A 118 -4.80 -13.40 -19.79
CA ALA A 118 -4.67 -11.99 -19.48
C ALA A 118 -3.35 -11.45 -20.03
N LYS A 119 -3.33 -10.20 -20.50
CA LYS A 119 -2.19 -9.58 -21.17
C LYS A 119 -1.76 -8.31 -20.46
N ALA A 120 -0.47 -8.20 -20.18
CA ALA A 120 0.14 -6.97 -19.69
C ALA A 120 0.36 -5.94 -20.82
N TRP A 121 0.49 -4.68 -20.44
CA TRP A 121 0.74 -3.58 -21.38
C TRP A 121 2.00 -3.78 -22.24
N PHE A 122 3.01 -4.47 -21.71
CA PHE A 122 4.26 -4.80 -22.41
C PHE A 122 4.15 -6.07 -23.29
N GLY A 123 2.95 -6.59 -23.52
CA GLY A 123 2.65 -7.64 -24.49
C GLY A 123 2.71 -9.07 -23.94
N GLN A 124 3.23 -9.31 -22.75
CA GLN A 124 3.27 -10.65 -22.17
C GLN A 124 1.87 -11.15 -21.83
N VAL A 125 1.57 -12.39 -22.18
CA VAL A 125 0.30 -13.07 -21.89
C VAL A 125 0.51 -14.06 -20.76
N PHE A 126 -0.42 -14.08 -19.82
CA PHE A 126 -0.44 -14.95 -18.65
C PHE A 126 -1.66 -15.85 -18.68
N ASP A 127 -1.54 -17.06 -18.17
CA ASP A 127 -2.67 -17.93 -17.88
C ASP A 127 -3.35 -17.47 -16.59
N VAL A 128 -4.68 -17.27 -16.63
CA VAL A 128 -5.44 -16.74 -15.50
C VAL A 128 -5.44 -17.71 -14.33
N ALA A 129 -5.64 -19.01 -14.61
CA ALA A 129 -5.72 -20.05 -13.57
C ALA A 129 -4.33 -20.35 -12.97
N GLU A 130 -3.29 -20.45 -13.81
CA GLU A 130 -1.91 -20.70 -13.36
C GLU A 130 -1.38 -19.62 -12.42
N HIS A 131 -1.71 -18.35 -12.72
CA HIS A 131 -1.21 -17.21 -11.94
C HIS A 131 -2.21 -16.69 -10.90
N GLY A 132 -3.37 -17.32 -10.74
CA GLY A 132 -4.41 -16.89 -9.81
C GLY A 132 -4.92 -15.47 -10.08
N ILE A 133 -4.95 -15.06 -11.37
CA ILE A 133 -5.36 -13.72 -11.77
C ILE A 133 -6.85 -13.53 -11.50
N GLU A 134 -7.20 -12.43 -10.86
CA GLU A 134 -8.56 -12.13 -10.42
C GLU A 134 -9.10 -10.86 -11.09
N ALA A 135 -10.39 -10.89 -11.44
CA ALA A 135 -11.10 -9.68 -11.81
C ALA A 135 -11.49 -8.90 -10.55
N ARG A 136 -11.14 -7.62 -10.52
CA ARG A 136 -11.55 -6.69 -9.46
C ARG A 136 -11.96 -5.36 -10.06
N THR A 137 -12.93 -4.72 -9.42
CA THR A 137 -13.33 -3.35 -9.73
C THR A 137 -13.39 -2.57 -8.42
N THR A 138 -12.60 -1.52 -8.31
CA THR A 138 -12.63 -0.61 -7.17
C THR A 138 -12.69 0.84 -7.68
N PRO A 139 -13.18 1.79 -6.87
CA PRO A 139 -13.19 3.19 -7.26
C PRO A 139 -11.79 3.73 -7.62
N GLU A 140 -10.76 3.24 -6.93
CA GLU A 140 -9.38 3.71 -7.06
C GLU A 140 -8.67 3.12 -8.27
N HIS A 141 -9.00 1.85 -8.62
CA HIS A 141 -8.28 1.10 -9.65
C HIS A 141 -9.08 0.94 -10.95
N GLY A 142 -10.40 1.20 -10.92
CA GLY A 142 -11.29 0.82 -12.01
C GLY A 142 -11.45 -0.69 -12.15
N ALA A 143 -12.04 -1.13 -13.25
CA ALA A 143 -12.17 -2.54 -13.60
C ALA A 143 -10.87 -3.06 -14.23
N GLY A 144 -10.39 -4.21 -13.79
CA GLY A 144 -9.18 -4.83 -14.33
C GLY A 144 -9.00 -6.28 -13.91
N LEU A 145 -8.05 -6.94 -14.53
CA LEU A 145 -7.53 -8.24 -14.12
C LEU A 145 -6.22 -7.99 -13.37
N TRP A 146 -6.03 -8.69 -12.26
CA TRP A 146 -4.93 -8.42 -11.35
C TRP A 146 -4.25 -9.70 -10.91
N MET A 147 -2.93 -9.73 -11.01
CA MET A 147 -2.13 -10.85 -10.52
C MET A 147 -1.88 -10.66 -9.02
N PRO A 148 -2.13 -11.66 -8.16
CA PRO A 148 -1.85 -11.57 -6.75
C PRO A 148 -0.33 -11.46 -6.50
N TYR A 149 0.00 -10.86 -5.36
CA TYR A 149 1.36 -10.93 -4.82
C TYR A 149 1.62 -12.30 -4.22
N THR A 150 2.85 -12.74 -4.25
CA THR A 150 3.24 -13.96 -3.56
C THR A 150 3.32 -13.71 -2.05
N GLU A 151 3.16 -14.77 -1.29
CA GLU A 151 3.36 -14.70 0.17
C GLU A 151 4.76 -14.22 0.53
N ALA A 152 5.77 -14.68 -0.22
CA ALA A 152 7.16 -14.22 -0.05
C ALA A 152 7.30 -12.70 -0.23
N GLN A 153 6.60 -12.09 -1.20
CA GLN A 153 6.59 -10.64 -1.36
C GLN A 153 5.94 -9.93 -0.19
N ILE A 154 4.75 -10.39 0.23
CA ILE A 154 3.99 -9.77 1.32
C ILE A 154 4.80 -9.83 2.63
N GLU A 155 5.33 -11.01 2.98
CA GLU A 155 6.15 -11.21 4.17
C GLU A 155 7.43 -10.36 4.14
N THR A 156 8.10 -10.31 3.00
CA THR A 156 9.32 -9.51 2.83
C THR A 156 9.02 -8.03 2.99
N VAL A 157 7.99 -7.50 2.31
CA VAL A 157 7.62 -6.08 2.39
C VAL A 157 7.24 -5.71 3.81
N ALA A 158 6.44 -6.53 4.49
CA ALA A 158 6.04 -6.28 5.88
C ALA A 158 7.25 -6.25 6.82
N ALA A 159 8.16 -7.23 6.71
CA ALA A 159 9.36 -7.30 7.54
C ALA A 159 10.35 -6.15 7.24
N MET A 160 10.49 -5.74 5.98
CA MET A 160 11.27 -4.56 5.59
C MET A 160 10.68 -3.29 6.20
N CYS A 161 9.37 -3.11 6.14
CA CYS A 161 8.70 -1.94 6.72
C CYS A 161 8.91 -1.87 8.23
N VAL A 162 8.83 -3.00 8.96
CA VAL A 162 9.17 -3.06 10.40
C VAL A 162 10.60 -2.56 10.63
N ALA A 163 11.57 -3.04 9.85
CA ALA A 163 12.98 -2.64 10.01
C ALA A 163 13.21 -1.15 9.66
N LEU A 164 12.52 -0.63 8.64
CA LEU A 164 12.61 0.77 8.23
C LEU A 164 12.05 1.70 9.31
N VAL A 165 10.88 1.38 9.86
CA VAL A 165 10.24 2.15 10.94
C VAL A 165 11.09 2.09 12.22
N ALA A 166 11.60 0.92 12.59
CA ALA A 166 12.46 0.78 13.77
C ALA A 166 13.75 1.61 13.66
N ALA A 167 14.34 1.69 12.46
CA ALA A 167 15.56 2.46 12.22
C ALA A 167 15.31 3.96 11.97
N THR A 168 14.08 4.34 11.64
CA THR A 168 13.70 5.70 11.26
C THR A 168 12.37 6.05 11.93
N PRO A 169 12.39 6.45 13.22
CA PRO A 169 11.16 6.72 13.99
C PRO A 169 10.29 7.85 13.46
N THR A 170 10.78 8.65 12.50
CA THR A 170 9.98 9.66 11.80
C THR A 170 8.97 9.06 10.82
N ILE A 171 9.12 7.79 10.43
CA ILE A 171 8.17 7.11 9.55
C ILE A 171 6.92 6.76 10.37
N GLY A 172 5.84 7.49 10.10
CA GLY A 172 4.55 7.34 10.81
C GLY A 172 3.45 6.69 9.96
N ASP A 173 3.69 6.41 8.67
CA ASP A 173 2.66 5.82 7.81
C ASP A 173 3.25 4.96 6.68
N ILE A 174 2.42 4.04 6.18
CA ILE A 174 2.66 3.27 4.95
C ILE A 174 1.46 3.51 4.05
N THR A 175 1.70 3.90 2.82
CA THR A 175 0.65 4.23 1.84
C THR A 175 0.98 3.63 0.47
N THR A 176 0.13 3.88 -0.51
CA THR A 176 0.26 3.36 -1.87
C THR A 176 0.36 4.51 -2.88
N HIS A 177 0.86 4.22 -4.08
CA HIS A 177 0.96 5.24 -5.11
C HIS A 177 -0.42 5.80 -5.53
N TRP A 178 -1.44 4.94 -5.65
CA TRP A 178 -2.80 5.42 -5.97
C TRP A 178 -3.35 6.35 -4.89
N ALA A 179 -3.04 6.12 -3.61
CA ALA A 179 -3.54 6.94 -2.51
C ALA A 179 -2.91 8.35 -2.49
N ILE A 180 -1.65 8.47 -2.91
CA ILE A 180 -0.94 9.77 -2.99
C ILE A 180 -1.08 10.46 -4.34
N SER A 181 -1.64 9.77 -5.34
CA SER A 181 -1.81 10.27 -6.71
C SER A 181 -3.14 9.78 -7.31
N PRO A 182 -4.29 10.08 -6.65
CA PRO A 182 -5.59 9.58 -7.06
C PRO A 182 -5.94 10.02 -8.49
N GLY A 183 -6.54 9.10 -9.26
CA GLY A 183 -6.90 9.31 -10.66
C GLY A 183 -5.75 9.29 -11.65
N ARG A 184 -4.49 9.34 -11.19
CA ARG A 184 -3.29 9.28 -12.02
C ARG A 184 -2.59 7.93 -11.94
N LYS A 185 -2.65 7.27 -10.79
CA LYS A 185 -1.96 6.01 -10.50
C LYS A 185 -2.91 4.98 -9.89
N VAL A 186 -2.66 3.73 -10.21
CA VAL A 186 -3.46 2.59 -9.74
C VAL A 186 -2.63 1.54 -8.99
N ASP A 187 -1.35 1.78 -8.81
CA ASP A 187 -0.44 0.89 -8.06
C ASP A 187 -0.36 1.34 -6.58
N THR A 188 -0.29 0.44 -5.63
CA THR A 188 -0.30 -1.04 -5.75
C THR A 188 -1.66 -1.55 -6.15
N ASN A 189 -1.71 -2.74 -6.77
CA ASN A 189 -2.97 -3.33 -7.21
C ASN A 189 -3.89 -3.70 -6.01
N PRO A 190 -5.22 -3.86 -6.24
CA PRO A 190 -6.21 -4.04 -5.17
C PRO A 190 -6.07 -5.33 -4.35
N LEU A 191 -5.20 -6.26 -4.76
CA LEU A 191 -4.95 -7.52 -4.04
C LEU A 191 -3.81 -7.38 -3.00
N PHE A 192 -3.15 -6.20 -2.90
CA PHE A 192 -2.14 -5.99 -1.89
C PHE A 192 -2.77 -5.83 -0.49
N PRO A 193 -2.36 -6.61 0.52
CA PRO A 193 -2.98 -6.60 1.84
C PRO A 193 -2.43 -5.44 2.71
N LEU A 194 -2.61 -4.20 2.27
CA LEU A 194 -2.05 -3.00 2.91
C LEU A 194 -2.43 -2.91 4.41
N ALA A 195 -3.69 -3.21 4.76
CA ALA A 195 -4.15 -3.13 6.14
C ALA A 195 -3.40 -4.12 7.05
N GLN A 196 -3.13 -5.34 6.55
CA GLN A 196 -2.36 -6.35 7.30
C GLN A 196 -0.90 -5.91 7.48
N VAL A 197 -0.28 -5.37 6.42
CA VAL A 197 1.10 -4.85 6.48
C VAL A 197 1.19 -3.70 7.49
N ARG A 198 0.27 -2.75 7.44
CA ARG A 198 0.22 -1.62 8.40
C ARG A 198 0.02 -2.12 9.85
N GLY A 199 -0.90 -3.07 10.04
CA GLY A 199 -1.15 -3.68 11.34
C GLY A 199 0.09 -4.37 11.92
N ARG A 200 0.87 -5.07 11.09
CA ARG A 200 2.12 -5.71 11.51
C ARG A 200 3.22 -4.71 11.85
N VAL A 201 3.29 -3.59 11.14
CA VAL A 201 4.37 -2.60 11.28
C VAL A 201 4.16 -1.67 12.47
N PHE A 202 2.95 -1.14 12.62
CA PHE A 202 2.64 -0.15 13.67
C PHE A 202 2.05 -0.75 14.93
N GLY A 203 1.94 -2.09 14.97
CA GLY A 203 1.26 -2.83 16.01
C GLY A 203 -0.24 -2.82 15.76
N ARG A 204 -0.84 -3.98 15.53
CA ARG A 204 -2.22 -4.19 15.93
C ARG A 204 -2.20 -4.19 17.45
N GLN A 205 -3.05 -3.39 18.05
CA GLN A 205 -3.56 -3.76 19.35
C GLN A 205 -4.50 -4.96 19.07
N ASP A 206 -3.96 -6.18 19.12
CA ASP A 206 -4.77 -7.40 19.01
C ASP A 206 -5.65 -7.61 20.26
N VAL A 207 -5.74 -6.60 21.10
CA VAL A 207 -6.71 -6.52 22.18
C VAL A 207 -8.01 -6.01 21.55
N PRO A 208 -9.10 -6.80 21.58
CA PRO A 208 -10.41 -6.27 21.19
C PRO A 208 -10.65 -4.95 21.94
N PRO A 209 -11.25 -3.94 21.30
CA PRO A 209 -11.61 -2.72 22.02
C PRO A 209 -12.35 -3.10 23.29
N THR A 210 -11.86 -2.63 24.42
CA THR A 210 -12.63 -2.70 25.66
C THR A 210 -13.73 -1.64 25.61
N ASP A 211 -14.72 -1.75 26.46
CA ASP A 211 -15.77 -0.70 26.54
C ASP A 211 -15.16 0.70 26.80
N ASP A 212 -13.99 0.75 27.44
CA ASP A 212 -13.26 1.98 27.74
C ASP A 212 -12.50 2.56 26.53
N ASP A 213 -12.27 1.75 25.47
CA ASP A 213 -11.59 2.16 24.23
C ASP A 213 -12.59 2.54 23.11
N THR A 214 -13.87 2.66 23.44
CA THR A 214 -14.91 2.96 22.45
C THR A 214 -15.01 4.45 22.22
N ASP A 215 -14.86 4.89 20.97
CA ASP A 215 -14.98 6.28 20.55
C ASP A 215 -16.32 6.58 19.88
N ALA A 216 -17.04 5.56 19.45
CA ALA A 216 -18.30 5.69 18.74
C ALA A 216 -19.18 4.44 18.82
N ALA A 217 -20.47 4.63 18.57
CA ALA A 217 -21.43 3.53 18.37
C ALA A 217 -22.25 3.75 17.10
N THR A 218 -22.64 2.66 16.43
CA THR A 218 -23.53 2.73 15.25
C THR A 218 -24.96 3.12 15.67
N THR A 219 -25.56 4.08 14.98
CA THR A 219 -26.94 4.53 15.25
C THR A 219 -28.00 3.72 14.51
N VAL A 220 -27.55 2.98 13.47
CA VAL A 220 -28.37 2.10 12.62
C VAL A 220 -27.54 0.87 12.23
N GLY A 221 -28.14 -0.09 11.50
CA GLY A 221 -27.36 -1.09 10.78
C GLY A 221 -26.44 -0.40 9.78
N LEU A 222 -25.11 -0.58 9.90
CA LEU A 222 -24.13 0.19 9.16
C LEU A 222 -23.13 -0.71 8.44
N ASN A 223 -22.87 -0.44 7.18
CA ASN A 223 -21.88 -1.17 6.41
C ASN A 223 -20.46 -0.78 6.83
N LEU A 224 -19.69 -1.78 7.27
CA LEU A 224 -18.24 -1.71 7.38
C LEU A 224 -17.66 -1.96 5.99
N ARG A 225 -16.82 -1.08 5.50
CA ARG A 225 -16.35 -1.06 4.11
C ARG A 225 -14.83 -1.04 4.01
N ARG A 226 -14.31 -1.59 2.94
CA ARG A 226 -12.87 -1.56 2.66
C ARG A 226 -12.35 -0.14 2.37
N TRP A 227 -13.20 0.70 1.76
CA TRP A 227 -12.89 2.07 1.36
C TRP A 227 -14.04 3.01 1.72
N PRO A 228 -13.76 4.30 1.91
CA PRO A 228 -14.78 5.30 2.24
C PRO A 228 -15.60 5.68 0.99
N SER A 229 -16.34 4.75 0.45
CA SER A 229 -17.20 4.94 -0.71
C SER A 229 -18.49 4.11 -0.60
N LEU A 230 -19.53 4.51 -1.35
CA LEU A 230 -20.81 3.80 -1.42
C LEU A 230 -20.82 2.65 -2.43
N ALA A 231 -19.71 2.39 -3.12
CA ALA A 231 -19.56 1.29 -4.05
C ALA A 231 -19.67 -0.09 -3.34
N ASP A 232 -19.72 -1.16 -4.11
CA ASP A 232 -19.76 -2.52 -3.58
C ASP A 232 -18.38 -2.94 -3.03
N ASN A 233 -18.13 -2.56 -1.78
CA ASN A 233 -16.89 -2.83 -1.07
C ASN A 233 -17.16 -3.21 0.40
N ILE A 234 -18.33 -3.77 0.67
CA ILE A 234 -18.78 -4.12 2.02
C ILE A 234 -17.98 -5.30 2.54
N ILE A 235 -17.42 -5.16 3.75
CA ILE A 235 -16.77 -6.23 4.51
C ILE A 235 -17.83 -6.97 5.33
N ALA A 236 -18.68 -6.20 6.04
CA ALA A 236 -19.72 -6.72 6.93
C ALA A 236 -20.78 -5.65 7.16
N VAL A 237 -21.95 -6.09 7.69
CA VAL A 237 -22.98 -5.17 8.21
C VAL A 237 -22.89 -5.19 9.73
N LEU A 238 -22.60 -4.02 10.31
CA LEU A 238 -22.55 -3.83 11.76
C LEU A 238 -23.98 -3.59 12.28
N PRO A 239 -24.44 -4.31 13.29
CA PRO A 239 -25.73 -4.05 13.94
C PRO A 239 -25.78 -2.64 14.54
N LYS A 240 -26.97 -2.09 14.75
CA LYS A 240 -27.18 -0.88 15.55
C LYS A 240 -26.61 -1.09 16.97
N GLY A 241 -25.91 -0.09 17.49
CA GLY A 241 -25.30 -0.11 18.82
C GLY A 241 -23.96 -0.84 18.87
N THR A 242 -23.40 -1.23 17.70
CA THR A 242 -22.04 -1.80 17.65
C THR A 242 -21.05 -0.72 18.10
N ARG A 243 -20.25 -1.04 19.11
CA ARG A 243 -19.19 -0.18 19.62
C ARG A 243 -17.95 -0.25 18.74
N LEU A 244 -17.34 0.89 18.47
CA LEU A 244 -16.27 1.03 17.51
C LEU A 244 -15.17 1.92 18.08
N ARG A 245 -13.93 1.55 17.87
CA ARG A 245 -12.77 2.43 18.13
C ARG A 245 -12.44 3.19 16.85
N ILE A 246 -12.36 4.52 16.94
CA ILE A 246 -11.98 5.37 15.82
C ILE A 246 -10.47 5.37 15.66
N VAL A 247 -10.00 4.98 14.49
CA VAL A 247 -8.57 5.02 14.11
C VAL A 247 -8.24 6.37 13.48
N ARG A 248 -9.09 6.84 12.57
CA ARG A 248 -8.96 8.15 11.92
C ARG A 248 -10.26 8.55 11.22
N SER A 249 -10.35 9.83 10.83
CA SER A 249 -11.46 10.31 9.99
C SER A 249 -10.97 11.15 8.82
N GLY A 250 -11.82 11.26 7.78
CA GLY A 250 -11.59 12.12 6.63
C GLY A 250 -12.89 12.48 5.93
N VAL A 251 -12.87 13.53 5.12
CA VAL A 251 -13.96 13.89 4.23
C VAL A 251 -13.65 13.39 2.83
N PHE A 252 -14.55 12.62 2.25
CA PHE A 252 -14.39 12.03 0.93
C PHE A 252 -15.59 12.36 0.06
N GLU A 253 -15.34 12.63 -1.21
CA GLU A 253 -16.38 12.84 -2.20
C GLU A 253 -16.83 11.49 -2.80
N ASN A 254 -18.13 11.24 -2.80
CA ASN A 254 -18.74 10.08 -3.38
C ASN A 254 -19.99 10.48 -4.16
N ALA A 255 -20.03 10.18 -5.45
CA ALA A 255 -21.16 10.47 -6.34
C ALA A 255 -21.62 11.96 -6.27
N GLY A 256 -20.67 12.89 -6.19
CA GLY A 256 -20.93 14.33 -6.16
C GLY A 256 -21.37 14.89 -4.79
N ALA A 257 -21.31 14.11 -3.73
CA ALA A 257 -21.56 14.55 -2.36
C ALA A 257 -20.35 14.27 -1.47
N SER A 258 -19.95 15.26 -0.66
CA SER A 258 -18.90 15.09 0.36
C SER A 258 -19.49 14.51 1.63
N ALA A 259 -18.87 13.49 2.18
CA ALA A 259 -19.25 12.90 3.45
C ALA A 259 -18.03 12.65 4.34
N ARG A 260 -18.22 12.77 5.65
CA ARG A 260 -17.20 12.36 6.61
C ARG A 260 -17.28 10.85 6.80
N TRP A 261 -16.13 10.21 6.71
CA TRP A 261 -15.96 8.79 6.94
C TRP A 261 -14.97 8.58 8.08
N PHE A 262 -15.17 7.48 8.81
CA PHE A 262 -14.29 7.06 9.88
C PHE A 262 -13.71 5.69 9.54
N LEU A 263 -12.39 5.58 9.60
CA LEU A 263 -11.73 4.30 9.71
C LEU A 263 -11.88 3.86 11.15
N VAL A 264 -12.50 2.70 11.35
CA VAL A 264 -12.79 2.17 12.67
C VAL A 264 -12.27 0.75 12.81
N GLU A 265 -11.99 0.35 14.02
CA GLU A 265 -11.76 -1.03 14.39
C GLU A 265 -13.05 -1.61 15.00
N ALA A 266 -13.53 -2.70 14.40
CA ALA A 266 -14.71 -3.43 14.84
C ALA A 266 -14.29 -4.78 15.42
N ALA A 267 -14.73 -5.10 16.64
CA ALA A 267 -14.36 -6.34 17.34
C ALA A 267 -14.65 -7.57 16.48
N GLY A 268 -13.65 -8.42 16.27
CA GLY A 268 -13.75 -9.66 15.49
C GLY A 268 -13.81 -9.48 13.97
N LEU A 269 -13.84 -8.25 13.45
CA LEU A 269 -13.93 -7.96 12.01
C LEU A 269 -12.69 -7.19 11.49
N GLY A 270 -11.90 -6.59 12.40
CA GLY A 270 -10.75 -5.75 12.07
C GLY A 270 -11.14 -4.34 11.61
N GLU A 271 -10.24 -3.70 10.87
CA GLU A 271 -10.42 -2.32 10.40
C GLU A 271 -11.30 -2.24 9.15
N GLY A 272 -12.07 -1.15 9.11
CA GLY A 272 -12.86 -0.79 7.93
C GLY A 272 -13.43 0.60 8.04
N TRP A 273 -13.96 1.11 6.93
CA TRP A 273 -14.54 2.44 6.85
C TRP A 273 -16.06 2.40 7.07
N VAL A 274 -16.53 3.37 7.86
CA VAL A 274 -17.96 3.58 8.10
C VAL A 274 -18.34 5.03 7.81
N HIS A 275 -19.58 5.25 7.36
CA HIS A 275 -20.08 6.58 7.06
C HIS A 275 -20.43 7.32 8.36
N GLY A 276 -19.83 8.49 8.56
CA GLY A 276 -19.91 9.25 9.83
C GLY A 276 -21.30 9.74 10.19
N GLY A 277 -22.18 9.91 9.22
CA GLY A 277 -23.57 10.32 9.47
C GLY A 277 -24.40 9.31 10.25
N TYR A 278 -23.86 8.09 10.48
CA TYR A 278 -24.53 7.00 11.18
C TYR A 278 -23.78 6.55 12.44
N LEU A 279 -22.91 7.42 12.96
CA LEU A 279 -22.19 7.22 14.22
C LEU A 279 -22.66 8.20 15.30
N ALA A 280 -22.83 7.71 16.50
CA ALA A 280 -22.83 8.49 17.71
C ALA A 280 -21.40 8.48 18.26
N LEU A 281 -20.76 9.63 18.30
CA LEU A 281 -19.40 9.79 18.85
C LEU A 281 -19.51 9.93 20.37
N ASP A 282 -18.66 9.22 21.10
CA ASP A 282 -18.50 9.43 22.53
C ASP A 282 -17.80 10.79 22.73
N ARG A 283 -18.31 11.63 23.64
CA ARG A 283 -17.83 13.00 23.89
C ARG A 283 -16.94 13.06 25.11
#